data_5778df306beaf1aa61b074dc3f493385
#
_entry.id   5778df306beaf1aa61b074dc3f493385
#
_cell.length_a   1.000
_cell.length_b   1.000
_cell.length_c   1.000
_cell.angle_alpha   90.00
_cell.angle_beta   90.00
_cell.angle_gamma   90.00
#
_symmetry.space_group_name_H-M   'P 1'
#
loop_
_entity.id
_entity.type
_entity.pdbx_description
1 polymer ?
#
loop_
_entity_poly.entity_id
_entity_poly.type
_entity_poly.pdbx_seq_one_letter_code
_entity_poly.pdbx_strand_id
1 'polypeptide(L)'
;MRYRMTSRPLIVHCCHCRWCQRETGTAFALNALIESDRLLLLRGEVDIVDTPSNSGKGQKIARCPHCRIAVWSHYAGGGGAVSFVRVGTLDEPDRLSPDIHIFTSTKQPWVILPPEARAVPEYYSSDEVWSAESLRRRAALRAKRER
;
A
#
# COMPACT_ATOMS: atom_id res chain seq x y z
N MET A 1 -1.38 -14.81 -13.27
CA MET A 1 -2.37 -13.71 -13.20
C MET A 1 -1.81 -12.41 -13.78
N ARG A 2 -2.66 -11.45 -14.18
CA ARG A 2 -2.26 -10.12 -14.68
C ARG A 2 -3.23 -9.09 -14.12
N TYR A 3 -2.73 -7.95 -13.69
CA TYR A 3 -3.55 -6.83 -13.19
C TYR A 3 -2.94 -5.48 -13.62
N ARG A 4 -3.71 -4.42 -13.51
CA ARG A 4 -3.30 -3.08 -13.91
C ARG A 4 -3.91 -2.01 -13.01
N MET A 5 -3.10 -1.03 -12.62
CA MET A 5 -3.57 0.25 -12.11
C MET A 5 -3.93 1.15 -13.30
N THR A 6 -5.11 1.75 -13.29
CA THR A 6 -5.62 2.58 -14.41
C THR A 6 -5.26 4.06 -14.29
N SER A 7 -4.62 4.45 -13.19
CA SER A 7 -4.13 5.81 -12.94
C SER A 7 -2.89 5.76 -12.05
N ARG A 8 -2.24 6.91 -11.85
CA ARG A 8 -1.22 7.06 -10.81
C ARG A 8 -1.81 6.74 -9.43
N PRO A 9 -1.03 6.16 -8.51
CA PRO A 9 -1.50 5.95 -7.13
C PRO A 9 -1.78 7.28 -6.42
N LEU A 10 -2.52 7.21 -5.34
CA LEU A 10 -2.76 8.33 -4.43
C LEU A 10 -1.47 8.75 -3.72
N ILE A 11 -0.70 7.76 -3.30
CA ILE A 11 0.59 7.91 -2.63
C ILE A 11 1.32 6.56 -2.62
N VAL A 12 2.65 6.59 -2.52
CA VAL A 12 3.48 5.40 -2.34
C VAL A 12 4.14 5.42 -0.97
N HIS A 13 3.83 4.42 -0.15
CA HIS A 13 4.38 4.22 1.20
C HIS A 13 5.54 3.23 1.19
N CYS A 14 6.63 3.58 1.87
CA CYS A 14 7.61 2.62 2.35
C CYS A 14 7.35 2.40 3.85
N CYS A 15 6.73 1.26 4.21
CA CYS A 15 6.32 0.98 5.58
C CYS A 15 7.33 0.09 6.29
N HIS A 16 7.90 0.59 7.39
CA HIS A 16 8.91 -0.08 8.20
C HIS A 16 8.35 -0.76 9.46
N CYS A 17 7.04 -0.91 9.60
CA CYS A 17 6.46 -1.58 10.77
C CYS A 17 6.80 -3.08 10.78
N ARG A 18 6.83 -3.68 11.99
CA ARG A 18 7.21 -5.09 12.17
C ARG A 18 6.28 -6.06 11.43
N TRP A 19 5.00 -5.74 11.27
CA TRP A 19 4.09 -6.56 10.48
C TRP A 19 4.41 -6.55 8.99
N CYS A 20 4.75 -5.38 8.42
CA CYS A 20 5.23 -5.31 7.04
C CYS A 20 6.54 -6.07 6.85
N GLN A 21 7.46 -5.99 7.81
CA GLN A 21 8.70 -6.76 7.78
C GLN A 21 8.43 -8.27 7.79
N ARG A 22 7.52 -8.76 8.64
CA ARG A 22 7.12 -10.18 8.69
C ARG A 22 6.43 -10.63 7.41
N GLU A 23 5.48 -9.82 6.90
CA GLU A 23 4.72 -10.15 5.69
C GLU A 23 5.61 -10.27 4.45
N THR A 24 6.59 -9.39 4.31
CA THR A 24 7.48 -9.36 3.14
C THR A 24 8.75 -10.19 3.32
N GLY A 25 9.14 -10.52 4.55
CA GLY A 25 10.43 -11.13 4.88
C GLY A 25 11.63 -10.21 4.64
N THR A 26 11.40 -8.88 4.59
CA THR A 26 12.45 -7.88 4.37
C THR A 26 12.35 -6.74 5.38
N ALA A 27 13.09 -5.64 5.13
CA ALA A 27 13.13 -4.48 6.03
C ALA A 27 11.88 -3.58 5.95
N PHE A 28 11.08 -3.68 4.89
CA PHE A 28 9.90 -2.83 4.66
C PHE A 28 8.95 -3.43 3.60
N ALA A 29 7.75 -2.85 3.50
CA ALA A 29 6.85 -3.07 2.38
C ALA A 29 6.70 -1.76 1.58
N LEU A 30 6.86 -1.83 0.25
CA LEU A 30 6.60 -0.70 -0.65
C LEU A 30 5.22 -0.87 -1.27
N ASN A 31 4.29 0.03 -0.89
CA ASN A 31 2.88 -0.04 -1.26
C ASN A 31 2.43 1.21 -2.01
N ALA A 32 1.87 1.02 -3.20
CA ALA A 32 1.16 2.05 -3.94
C ALA A 32 -0.32 2.02 -3.55
N LEU A 33 -0.83 3.08 -2.94
CA LEU A 33 -2.24 3.21 -2.56
C LEU A 33 -3.05 3.73 -3.74
N ILE A 34 -4.09 3.00 -4.11
CA ILE A 34 -4.98 3.38 -5.22
C ILE A 34 -6.42 3.02 -4.89
N GLU A 35 -7.38 3.76 -5.44
CA GLU A 35 -8.79 3.40 -5.35
C GLU A 35 -9.00 1.99 -5.93
N SER A 36 -9.77 1.15 -5.24
CA SER A 36 -9.95 -0.25 -5.63
C SER A 36 -10.68 -0.40 -6.98
N ASP A 37 -11.52 0.57 -7.36
CA ASP A 37 -12.16 0.61 -8.68
C ASP A 37 -11.19 0.99 -9.82
N ARG A 38 -9.96 1.37 -9.50
CA ARG A 38 -8.86 1.64 -10.44
C ARG A 38 -7.79 0.55 -10.49
N LEU A 39 -8.02 -0.55 -9.79
CA LEU A 39 -7.17 -1.74 -9.85
C LEU A 39 -7.95 -2.85 -10.56
N LEU A 40 -7.54 -3.20 -11.78
CA LEU A 40 -8.24 -4.15 -12.61
C LEU A 40 -7.48 -5.47 -12.69
N LEU A 41 -8.13 -6.56 -12.34
CA LEU A 41 -7.65 -7.92 -12.63
C LEU A 41 -7.96 -8.22 -14.11
N LEU A 42 -6.92 -8.36 -14.93
CA LEU A 42 -7.03 -8.55 -16.38
C LEU A 42 -7.12 -10.02 -16.77
N ARG A 43 -6.45 -10.90 -16.00
CA ARG A 43 -6.40 -12.33 -16.26
C ARG A 43 -6.06 -13.12 -15.02
N GLY A 44 -6.67 -14.29 -14.87
CA GLY A 44 -6.48 -15.18 -13.72
C GLY A 44 -7.33 -14.76 -12.52
N GLU A 45 -6.95 -15.23 -11.36
CA GLU A 45 -7.67 -15.05 -10.10
C GLU A 45 -6.71 -14.76 -8.95
N VAL A 46 -7.23 -14.41 -7.80
CA VAL A 46 -6.45 -14.22 -6.56
C VAL A 46 -7.10 -14.98 -5.41
N ASP A 47 -6.26 -15.53 -4.55
CA ASP A 47 -6.66 -16.01 -3.23
C ASP A 47 -6.64 -14.86 -2.24
N ILE A 48 -7.69 -14.70 -1.46
CA ILE A 48 -7.76 -13.71 -0.37
C ILE A 48 -7.42 -14.38 0.95
N VAL A 49 -6.38 -13.88 1.61
CA VAL A 49 -5.90 -14.41 2.89
C VAL A 49 -6.08 -13.38 3.99
N ASP A 50 -6.83 -13.73 5.04
CA ASP A 50 -6.93 -12.91 6.25
C ASP A 50 -5.60 -12.94 7.00
N THR A 51 -5.04 -11.77 7.25
CA THR A 51 -3.70 -11.61 7.81
C THR A 51 -3.72 -10.54 8.91
N PRO A 52 -3.00 -10.74 10.03
CA PRO A 52 -2.84 -9.69 11.03
C PRO A 52 -2.20 -8.42 10.46
N SER A 53 -2.45 -7.29 11.11
CA SER A 53 -1.86 -6.00 10.75
C SER A 53 -1.43 -5.22 11.99
N ASN A 54 -0.61 -4.18 11.79
CA ASN A 54 -0.10 -3.34 12.88
C ASN A 54 -1.20 -2.66 13.70
N SER A 55 -2.33 -2.35 13.07
CA SER A 55 -3.49 -1.74 13.76
C SER A 55 -4.26 -2.71 14.66
N GLY A 56 -3.98 -4.00 14.60
CA GLY A 56 -4.76 -5.06 15.26
C GLY A 56 -6.08 -5.41 14.59
N LYS A 57 -6.52 -4.63 13.58
CA LYS A 57 -7.79 -4.85 12.86
C LYS A 57 -7.70 -5.85 11.71
N GLY A 58 -6.48 -6.25 11.35
CA GLY A 58 -6.22 -7.17 10.25
C GLY A 58 -6.25 -6.52 8.87
N GLN A 59 -5.90 -7.33 7.88
CA GLN A 59 -5.93 -6.99 6.47
C GLN A 59 -6.28 -8.22 5.64
N LYS A 60 -6.86 -8.00 4.47
CA LYS A 60 -7.09 -9.03 3.45
C LYS A 60 -6.03 -8.90 2.38
N ILE A 61 -5.19 -9.93 2.23
CA ILE A 61 -4.11 -9.94 1.25
C ILE A 61 -4.52 -10.77 0.05
N ALA A 62 -4.50 -10.18 -1.13
CA ALA A 62 -4.64 -10.87 -2.40
C ALA A 62 -3.31 -11.49 -2.79
N ARG A 63 -3.30 -12.80 -3.04
CA ARG A 63 -2.12 -13.57 -3.46
C ARG A 63 -2.39 -14.28 -4.78
N CYS A 64 -1.34 -14.42 -5.58
CA CYS A 64 -1.39 -15.29 -6.76
C CYS A 64 -1.59 -16.75 -6.31
N PRO A 65 -2.60 -17.48 -6.81
CA PRO A 65 -2.83 -18.86 -6.38
C PRO A 65 -1.69 -19.84 -6.76
N HIS A 66 -0.88 -19.51 -7.77
CA HIS A 66 0.22 -20.36 -8.22
C HIS A 66 1.52 -20.13 -7.43
N CYS A 67 2.03 -18.89 -7.40
CA CYS A 67 3.30 -18.58 -6.77
C CYS A 67 3.19 -18.04 -5.34
N ARG A 68 1.96 -17.79 -4.86
CA ARG A 68 1.64 -17.26 -3.52
C ARG A 68 2.18 -15.88 -3.21
N ILE A 69 2.74 -15.17 -4.19
CA ILE A 69 3.20 -13.79 -4.02
C ILE A 69 2.00 -12.90 -3.72
N ALA A 70 2.13 -12.08 -2.66
CA ALA A 70 1.18 -11.04 -2.32
C ALA A 70 1.23 -9.91 -3.36
N VAL A 71 0.09 -9.53 -3.90
CA VAL A 71 0.01 -8.51 -4.99
C VAL A 71 -0.64 -7.21 -4.54
N TRP A 72 -1.66 -7.26 -3.70
CA TRP A 72 -2.23 -6.08 -3.00
C TRP A 72 -2.92 -6.51 -1.70
N SER A 73 -3.23 -5.54 -0.87
CA SER A 73 -4.01 -5.77 0.35
C SER A 73 -5.07 -4.70 0.56
N HIS A 74 -6.11 -5.05 1.35
CA HIS A 74 -7.12 -4.15 1.86
C HIS A 74 -7.09 -4.20 3.39
N TYR A 75 -6.93 -3.05 4.03
CA TYR A 75 -6.98 -2.96 5.49
C TYR A 75 -8.41 -2.80 5.98
N ALA A 76 -8.74 -3.43 7.11
CA ALA A 76 -10.10 -3.48 7.65
C ALA A 76 -10.72 -2.08 7.87
N GLY A 77 -9.93 -1.08 8.28
CA GLY A 77 -10.38 0.30 8.46
C GLY A 77 -10.76 1.05 7.17
N GLY A 78 -10.33 0.54 6.00
CA GLY A 78 -10.59 1.15 4.69
C GLY A 78 -11.84 0.64 3.98
N GLY A 79 -12.51 -0.41 4.51
CA GLY A 79 -13.71 -1.00 3.89
C GLY A 79 -13.52 -1.46 2.44
N GLY A 80 -12.30 -1.80 2.03
CA GLY A 80 -12.00 -2.26 0.68
C GLY A 80 -11.95 -1.16 -0.39
N ALA A 81 -12.15 0.11 -0.04
CA ALA A 81 -12.18 1.21 -1.01
C ALA A 81 -10.80 1.59 -1.58
N VAL A 82 -9.73 1.26 -0.86
CA VAL A 82 -8.34 1.52 -1.25
C VAL A 82 -7.56 0.22 -1.25
N SER A 83 -6.90 -0.06 -2.37
CA SER A 83 -5.97 -1.17 -2.53
C SER A 83 -4.54 -0.70 -2.29
N PHE A 84 -3.78 -1.48 -1.53
CA PHE A 84 -2.35 -1.27 -1.24
C PHE A 84 -1.55 -2.22 -2.12
N VAL A 85 -1.19 -1.77 -3.31
CA VAL A 85 -0.52 -2.58 -4.33
C VAL A 85 0.96 -2.73 -4.00
N ARG A 86 1.47 -3.95 -4.00
CA ARG A 86 2.90 -4.24 -3.82
C ARG A 86 3.68 -3.78 -5.04
N VAL A 87 4.46 -2.71 -4.92
CA VAL A 87 5.17 -2.08 -6.06
C VAL A 87 6.12 -3.06 -6.74
N GLY A 88 6.83 -3.88 -5.98
CA GLY A 88 7.75 -4.89 -6.53
C GLY A 88 7.09 -5.97 -7.41
N THR A 89 5.75 -6.05 -7.45
CA THR A 89 5.02 -7.00 -8.31
C THR A 89 4.55 -6.39 -9.64
N LEU A 90 4.84 -5.10 -9.87
CA LEU A 90 4.57 -4.42 -11.14
C LEU A 90 5.63 -4.78 -12.19
N ASP A 91 5.28 -4.67 -13.46
CA ASP A 91 6.23 -4.91 -14.56
C ASP A 91 7.35 -3.85 -14.60
N GLU A 92 7.05 -2.61 -14.18
CA GLU A 92 7.99 -1.48 -14.13
C GLU A 92 8.00 -0.86 -12.73
N PRO A 93 8.53 -1.57 -11.71
CA PRO A 93 8.50 -1.10 -10.32
C PRO A 93 9.32 0.19 -10.11
N ASP A 94 10.33 0.42 -10.91
CA ASP A 94 11.22 1.60 -10.84
C ASP A 94 10.50 2.92 -11.07
N ARG A 95 9.29 2.88 -11.64
CA ARG A 95 8.45 4.07 -11.85
C ARG A 95 7.82 4.63 -10.57
N LEU A 96 7.82 3.86 -9.48
CA LEU A 96 7.15 4.21 -8.23
C LEU A 96 8.12 4.13 -7.05
N SER A 97 8.88 5.20 -6.85
CA SER A 97 9.65 5.40 -5.61
C SER A 97 8.73 5.79 -4.45
N PRO A 98 9.15 5.62 -3.19
CA PRO A 98 8.34 6.03 -2.04
C PRO A 98 8.20 7.55 -1.97
N ASP A 99 6.97 8.01 -1.75
CA ASP A 99 6.66 9.41 -1.42
C ASP A 99 6.95 9.70 0.06
N ILE A 100 6.82 8.68 0.92
CA ILE A 100 7.03 8.80 2.36
C ILE A 100 7.42 7.45 2.98
N HIS A 101 8.34 7.49 3.94
CA HIS A 101 8.66 6.38 4.84
C HIS A 101 7.86 6.51 6.12
N ILE A 102 7.09 5.49 6.48
CA ILE A 102 6.23 5.45 7.67
C ILE A 102 6.69 4.36 8.64
N PHE A 103 6.36 4.52 9.93
CA PHE A 103 6.78 3.63 11.02
C PHE A 103 8.30 3.45 11.10
N THR A 104 9.04 4.55 10.92
CA THR A 104 10.50 4.52 10.99
C THR A 104 11.02 4.29 12.40
N SER A 105 10.18 4.41 13.44
CA SER A 105 10.50 4.03 14.82
C SER A 105 10.93 2.56 14.94
N THR A 106 10.44 1.69 14.05
CA THR A 106 10.79 0.26 14.01
C THR A 106 11.61 -0.12 12.77
N LYS A 107 12.15 0.87 12.07
CA LYS A 107 13.04 0.67 10.92
C LYS A 107 14.27 -0.16 11.32
N GLN A 108 14.70 -1.07 10.46
CA GLN A 108 15.96 -1.79 10.67
C GLN A 108 17.14 -0.83 10.73
N PRO A 109 18.09 -1.00 11.68
CA PRO A 109 19.18 -0.03 11.91
C PRO A 109 20.10 0.17 10.70
N TRP A 110 20.28 -0.86 9.89
CA TRP A 110 21.14 -0.83 8.70
C TRP A 110 20.49 -0.16 7.49
N VAL A 111 19.17 0.08 7.51
CA VAL A 111 18.47 0.82 6.46
C VAL A 111 18.72 2.30 6.65
N ILE A 112 19.46 2.89 5.72
CA ILE A 112 19.75 4.32 5.70
C ILE A 112 18.82 4.98 4.71
N LEU A 113 18.03 5.97 5.19
CA LEU A 113 17.16 6.77 4.33
C LEU A 113 17.96 7.92 3.71
N PRO A 114 17.67 8.29 2.44
CA PRO A 114 18.22 9.52 1.88
C PRO A 114 17.90 10.72 2.77
N PRO A 115 18.81 11.70 2.93
CA PRO A 115 18.57 12.87 3.79
C PRO A 115 17.32 13.68 3.43
N GLU A 116 16.96 13.71 2.13
CA GLU A 116 15.80 14.40 1.59
C GLU A 116 14.50 13.58 1.68
N ALA A 117 14.58 12.29 2.06
CA ALA A 117 13.41 11.43 2.14
C ALA A 117 12.43 11.91 3.21
N ARG A 118 11.17 12.06 2.83
CA ARG A 118 10.12 12.32 3.81
C ARG A 118 9.91 11.07 4.67
N ALA A 119 10.04 11.23 5.98
CA ALA A 119 9.95 10.13 6.93
C ALA A 119 9.23 10.55 8.21
N VAL A 120 8.43 9.64 8.77
CA VAL A 120 7.72 9.86 10.03
C VAL A 120 7.88 8.63 10.93
N PRO A 121 7.98 8.81 12.28
CA PRO A 121 8.21 7.71 13.21
C PRO A 121 7.04 6.72 13.26
N GLU A 122 5.81 7.19 13.08
CA GLU A 122 4.59 6.37 13.08
C GLU A 122 3.79 6.59 11.79
N TYR A 123 2.60 7.16 11.89
CA TYR A 123 1.75 7.51 10.76
C TYR A 123 1.60 9.03 10.65
N TYR A 124 0.86 9.53 9.69
CA TYR A 124 0.74 10.96 9.38
C TYR A 124 -0.71 11.36 9.07
N SER A 125 -1.00 12.67 9.08
CA SER A 125 -2.22 13.22 8.52
C SER A 125 -2.10 13.34 7.00
N SER A 126 -3.07 12.75 6.27
CA SER A 126 -3.05 12.83 4.80
C SER A 126 -3.16 14.26 4.27
N ASP A 127 -3.79 15.16 5.01
CA ASP A 127 -3.93 16.57 4.60
C ASP A 127 -2.58 17.31 4.60
N GLU A 128 -1.61 16.82 5.36
CA GLU A 128 -0.25 17.37 5.41
C GLU A 128 0.70 16.79 4.36
N VAL A 129 0.39 15.60 3.83
CA VAL A 129 1.33 14.81 3.02
C VAL A 129 0.88 14.63 1.59
N TRP A 130 -0.43 14.41 1.37
CA TRP A 130 -0.94 14.07 0.06
C TRP A 130 -1.02 15.28 -0.88
N SER A 131 -0.88 15.04 -2.18
CA SER A 131 -1.12 16.06 -3.19
C SER A 131 -2.58 16.53 -3.18
N ALA A 132 -2.82 17.75 -3.66
CA ALA A 132 -4.17 18.27 -3.81
C ALA A 132 -5.06 17.37 -4.68
N GLU A 133 -4.49 16.75 -5.72
CA GLU A 133 -5.20 15.78 -6.56
C GLU A 133 -5.61 14.54 -5.75
N SER A 134 -4.67 13.96 -5.01
CA SER A 134 -4.92 12.77 -4.18
C SER A 134 -5.96 13.04 -3.10
N LEU A 135 -5.94 14.22 -2.49
CA LEU A 135 -6.95 14.64 -1.51
C LEU A 135 -8.34 14.76 -2.13
N ARG A 136 -8.46 15.35 -3.33
CA ARG A 136 -9.75 15.39 -4.07
C ARG A 136 -10.27 13.98 -4.39
N ARG A 137 -9.40 13.09 -4.86
CA ARG A 137 -9.75 11.70 -5.15
C ARG A 137 -10.21 10.94 -3.90
N ARG A 138 -9.53 11.14 -2.76
CA ARG A 138 -9.93 10.57 -1.46
C ARG A 138 -11.29 11.12 -1.00
N ALA A 139 -11.54 12.41 -1.16
CA ALA A 139 -12.85 13.01 -0.82
C ALA A 139 -13.97 12.39 -1.65
N ALA A 140 -13.77 12.19 -2.96
CA ALA A 140 -14.73 11.53 -3.83
C ALA A 140 -15.01 10.07 -3.40
N LEU A 141 -13.99 9.32 -2.93
CA LEU A 141 -14.19 7.97 -2.37
C LEU A 141 -15.07 7.98 -1.11
N ARG A 142 -14.86 8.94 -0.21
CA ARG A 142 -15.68 9.07 1.01
C ARG A 142 -17.14 9.34 0.66
N ALA A 143 -17.38 10.28 -0.23
CA ALA A 143 -18.74 10.62 -0.68
C ALA A 143 -19.47 9.44 -1.36
N LYS A 144 -18.75 8.55 -2.06
CA LYS A 144 -19.34 7.32 -2.63
C LYS A 144 -19.76 6.30 -1.56
N ARG A 145 -19.08 6.26 -0.40
CA ARG A 145 -19.36 5.31 0.69
C ARG A 145 -20.52 5.74 1.60
N GLU A 146 -20.86 7.01 1.60
CA GLU A 146 -21.92 7.60 2.41
C GLU A 146 -23.29 7.58 1.70
N ARG A 147 -23.33 7.15 0.43
CA ARG A 147 -24.55 6.96 -0.38
C ARG A 147 -25.04 5.53 -0.34
#